data_5cc6a99a6663880d07b5da183a933ae0
#
_entry.id   5cc6a99a6663880d07b5da183a933ae0
#
_cell.length_a   1.000
_cell.length_b   1.000
_cell.length_c   1.000
_cell.angle_alpha   90.00
_cell.angle_beta   90.00
_cell.angle_gamma   90.00
#
_symmetry.space_group_name_H-M   'P 1'
#
loop_
_entity.id
_entity.type
_entity.pdbx_description
1 polymer ?
#
loop_
_entity_poly.entity_id
_entity_poly.type
_entity_poly.pdbx_seq_one_letter_code
_entity_poly.pdbx_strand_id
1 'polypeptide(L)'
;MPTIIHFIDVGQGNMVLIEASNGKNFVFDCNVTNDNQGRVLDYVANQIGEGKQLHAFICSHRDADHMRGVKKLHARFPIKKIWDSGYPGTTTDSPEYRAYMDLRRTVGNRVIKKLTRNDYERTRFRYLSAQDERLPDNANAQGIVIKVEHRSSDNTYALSSSMLPGDSDAQTWSKGIMVDCSHRDVSSSILMAAHHGSISFFEDPEKQDYYTSHLEAISPDMTIISVGDNGHGHPNEQALKFYRKYSKGSDSGNKVYRTDTKGTMKLTLKDGGGWNLSTHQ
;
A
#
# COMPACT_ATOMS: atom_id res chain seq x y z
N MET A 1 -16.96 -13.18 -5.06
CA MET A 1 -16.21 -13.31 -3.78
C MET A 1 -15.78 -11.92 -3.33
N PRO A 2 -15.64 -11.66 -2.01
CA PRO A 2 -15.12 -10.39 -1.51
C PRO A 2 -13.69 -10.15 -1.98
N THR A 3 -13.25 -8.89 -1.91
CA THR A 3 -11.82 -8.55 -2.00
C THR A 3 -11.25 -8.55 -0.59
N ILE A 4 -10.13 -9.24 -0.37
CA ILE A 4 -9.50 -9.32 0.95
C ILE A 4 -8.12 -8.68 0.88
N ILE A 5 -7.78 -7.88 1.89
CA ILE A 5 -6.53 -7.14 1.98
C ILE A 5 -5.92 -7.39 3.36
N HIS A 6 -4.68 -7.86 3.39
CA HIS A 6 -3.98 -8.14 4.64
C HIS A 6 -2.84 -7.15 4.79
N PHE A 7 -2.90 -6.31 5.81
CA PHE A 7 -1.80 -5.46 6.25
C PHE A 7 -0.91 -6.29 7.17
N ILE A 8 0.16 -6.83 6.63
CA ILE A 8 0.98 -7.81 7.35
C ILE A 8 1.97 -7.07 8.26
N ASP A 9 2.02 -7.47 9.52
CA ASP A 9 3.06 -6.99 10.43
C ASP A 9 4.42 -7.56 10.02
N VAL A 10 5.25 -6.71 9.43
CA VAL A 10 6.62 -7.02 9.01
C VAL A 10 7.68 -6.31 9.87
N GLY A 11 7.25 -5.64 10.94
CA GLY A 11 8.04 -4.63 11.63
C GLY A 11 8.06 -3.32 10.86
N GLN A 12 9.18 -2.60 10.87
CA GLN A 12 9.33 -1.40 10.05
C GLN A 12 9.40 -1.76 8.57
N GLY A 13 8.49 -1.22 7.76
CA GLY A 13 8.36 -1.48 6.33
C GLY A 13 6.95 -1.84 5.91
N ASN A 14 6.77 -2.24 4.66
CA ASN A 14 5.47 -2.54 4.08
C ASN A 14 5.36 -3.97 3.55
N MET A 15 4.22 -4.61 3.79
CA MET A 15 3.77 -5.78 3.02
C MET A 15 2.26 -5.90 3.08
N VAL A 16 1.59 -5.90 1.93
CA VAL A 16 0.14 -6.08 1.84
C VAL A 16 -0.16 -7.22 0.89
N LEU A 17 -0.83 -8.28 1.38
CA LEU A 17 -1.38 -9.34 0.53
C LEU A 17 -2.80 -8.94 0.09
N ILE A 18 -3.11 -9.10 -1.20
CA ILE A 18 -4.42 -8.79 -1.76
C ILE A 18 -4.96 -10.03 -2.48
N GLU A 19 -6.10 -10.53 -2.00
CA GLU A 19 -6.87 -11.58 -2.64
C GLU A 19 -8.00 -10.92 -3.44
N ALA A 20 -7.90 -10.95 -4.76
CA ALA A 20 -8.92 -10.39 -5.64
C ALA A 20 -10.14 -11.32 -5.73
N SER A 21 -11.30 -10.76 -6.04
CA SER A 21 -12.57 -11.48 -6.10
C SER A 21 -12.62 -12.62 -7.12
N ASN A 22 -11.69 -12.64 -8.08
CA ASN A 22 -11.51 -13.74 -9.05
C ASN A 22 -10.47 -14.80 -8.63
N GLY A 23 -10.02 -14.79 -7.37
CA GLY A 23 -9.07 -15.73 -6.81
C GLY A 23 -7.59 -15.47 -7.17
N LYS A 24 -7.25 -14.37 -7.83
CA LYS A 24 -5.86 -13.98 -8.06
C LYS A 24 -5.28 -13.30 -6.84
N ASN A 25 -4.03 -13.63 -6.52
CA ASN A 25 -3.31 -13.08 -5.38
C ASN A 25 -2.22 -12.12 -5.84
N PHE A 26 -2.06 -11.02 -5.08
CA PHE A 26 -1.07 -9.99 -5.32
C PHE A 26 -0.38 -9.66 -4.00
N VAL A 27 0.86 -9.25 -4.07
CA VAL A 27 1.56 -8.64 -2.93
C VAL A 27 1.97 -7.23 -3.33
N PHE A 28 1.60 -6.25 -2.51
CA PHE A 28 2.04 -4.87 -2.63
C PHE A 28 3.10 -4.63 -1.57
N ASP A 29 4.31 -4.32 -2.02
CA ASP A 29 5.54 -4.20 -1.25
C ASP A 29 5.92 -5.48 -0.47
N CYS A 30 7.14 -5.53 0.04
CA CYS A 30 7.66 -6.66 0.78
C CYS A 30 8.81 -6.25 1.70
N ASN A 31 8.71 -6.58 2.99
CA ASN A 31 9.83 -6.48 3.91
C ASN A 31 10.01 -7.80 4.69
N VAL A 32 10.53 -8.82 4.00
CA VAL A 32 10.83 -10.14 4.57
C VAL A 32 12.29 -10.23 4.93
N THR A 33 12.59 -10.06 6.20
CA THR A 33 13.93 -10.17 6.80
C THR A 33 14.26 -11.62 7.17
N ASN A 34 15.46 -11.86 7.73
CA ASN A 34 15.79 -13.17 8.29
C ASN A 34 14.97 -13.48 9.55
N ASP A 35 14.65 -12.45 10.34
CA ASP A 35 14.00 -12.60 11.64
C ASP A 35 12.49 -12.81 11.52
N ASN A 36 11.85 -12.19 10.51
CA ASN A 36 10.41 -12.27 10.35
C ASN A 36 9.93 -13.28 9.28
N GLN A 37 10.85 -13.84 8.45
CA GLN A 37 10.47 -14.64 7.26
C GLN A 37 9.57 -15.84 7.59
N GLY A 38 9.82 -16.57 8.68
CA GLY A 38 8.98 -17.70 9.09
C GLY A 38 7.55 -17.24 9.32
N ARG A 39 7.35 -16.32 10.26
CA ARG A 39 6.03 -15.80 10.62
C ARG A 39 5.29 -15.18 9.44
N VAL A 40 5.97 -14.34 8.64
CA VAL A 40 5.35 -13.63 7.52
C VAL A 40 4.95 -14.58 6.39
N LEU A 41 5.86 -15.45 5.97
CA LEU A 41 5.58 -16.37 4.85
C LEU A 41 4.62 -17.48 5.25
N ASP A 42 4.63 -17.95 6.51
CA ASP A 42 3.63 -18.90 7.04
C ASP A 42 2.24 -18.26 7.09
N TYR A 43 2.15 -16.98 7.48
CA TYR A 43 0.89 -16.26 7.42
C TYR A 43 0.33 -16.24 5.98
N VAL A 44 1.16 -15.89 5.00
CA VAL A 44 0.74 -15.90 3.58
C VAL A 44 0.28 -17.30 3.15
N ALA A 45 1.05 -18.36 3.50
CA ALA A 45 0.69 -19.74 3.18
C ALA A 45 -0.68 -20.15 3.77
N ASN A 46 -0.94 -19.73 5.00
CA ASN A 46 -2.22 -20.01 5.69
C ASN A 46 -3.41 -19.27 5.05
N GLN A 47 -3.19 -18.13 4.39
CA GLN A 47 -4.26 -17.39 3.72
C GLN A 47 -4.54 -17.92 2.30
N ILE A 48 -3.51 -18.10 1.48
CA ILE A 48 -3.69 -18.40 0.05
C ILE A 48 -3.29 -19.84 -0.35
N GLY A 49 -2.65 -20.59 0.54
CA GLY A 49 -2.12 -21.95 0.29
C GLY A 49 -0.63 -21.95 -0.05
N GLU A 50 0.06 -23.00 0.38
CA GLU A 50 1.49 -23.22 0.15
C GLU A 50 1.79 -23.29 -1.35
N GLY A 51 2.88 -22.66 -1.80
CA GLY A 51 3.33 -22.66 -3.19
C GLY A 51 2.40 -21.97 -4.19
N LYS A 52 1.34 -21.29 -3.71
CA LYS A 52 0.38 -20.62 -4.58
C LYS A 52 1.02 -19.49 -5.34
N GLN A 53 0.78 -19.42 -6.67
CA GLN A 53 1.33 -18.37 -7.52
C GLN A 53 0.74 -17.01 -7.19
N LEU A 54 1.61 -16.00 -7.06
CA LEU A 54 1.24 -14.59 -7.03
C LEU A 54 1.12 -14.07 -8.47
N HIS A 55 -0.05 -13.48 -8.79
CA HIS A 55 -0.30 -12.93 -10.12
C HIS A 55 0.62 -11.74 -10.42
N ALA A 56 0.90 -10.92 -9.42
CA ALA A 56 1.96 -9.92 -9.49
C ALA A 56 2.49 -9.58 -8.09
N PHE A 57 3.75 -9.17 -8.06
CA PHE A 57 4.34 -8.35 -7.01
C PHE A 57 4.30 -6.90 -7.47
N ILE A 58 3.68 -6.03 -6.69
CA ILE A 58 3.55 -4.59 -6.98
C ILE A 58 4.50 -3.87 -6.05
N CYS A 59 5.56 -3.28 -6.56
CA CYS A 59 6.49 -2.48 -5.80
C CYS A 59 6.08 -1.01 -5.90
N SER A 60 5.69 -0.39 -4.78
CA SER A 60 5.32 1.02 -4.76
C SER A 60 6.49 1.89 -5.23
N HIS A 61 7.64 1.70 -4.62
CA HIS A 61 8.92 2.28 -4.99
C HIS A 61 10.06 1.32 -4.56
N ARG A 62 11.29 1.58 -5.02
CA ARG A 62 12.38 0.60 -4.89
C ARG A 62 13.31 0.89 -3.70
N ASP A 63 12.75 1.24 -2.55
CA ASP A 63 13.51 1.35 -1.31
C ASP A 63 13.47 0.02 -0.53
N ALA A 64 14.46 -0.19 0.34
CA ALA A 64 14.76 -1.51 0.88
C ALA A 64 13.59 -2.13 1.64
N ASP A 65 12.87 -1.36 2.42
CA ASP A 65 11.74 -1.81 3.25
C ASP A 65 10.43 -2.01 2.48
N HIS A 66 10.46 -1.81 1.13
CA HIS A 66 9.38 -2.10 0.19
C HIS A 66 9.70 -3.24 -0.78
N MET A 67 10.96 -3.72 -0.83
CA MET A 67 11.36 -4.83 -1.73
C MET A 67 12.25 -5.88 -1.08
N ARG A 68 12.63 -5.70 0.22
CA ARG A 68 13.49 -6.64 0.92
C ARG A 68 12.83 -8.01 1.01
N GLY A 69 13.62 -9.06 0.69
CA GLY A 69 13.16 -10.44 0.77
C GLY A 69 12.24 -10.88 -0.37
N VAL A 70 12.07 -10.09 -1.44
CA VAL A 70 11.22 -10.47 -2.57
C VAL A 70 11.65 -11.79 -3.24
N LYS A 71 12.95 -12.14 -3.23
CA LYS A 71 13.42 -13.46 -3.70
C LYS A 71 12.98 -14.59 -2.76
N LYS A 72 12.91 -14.36 -1.45
CA LYS A 72 12.37 -15.34 -0.48
C LYS A 72 10.89 -15.56 -0.68
N LEU A 73 10.15 -14.46 -0.89
CA LEU A 73 8.74 -14.50 -1.25
C LEU A 73 8.53 -15.29 -2.55
N HIS A 74 9.31 -15.00 -3.59
CA HIS A 74 9.24 -15.68 -4.89
C HIS A 74 9.57 -17.18 -4.78
N ALA A 75 10.56 -17.55 -3.97
CA ALA A 75 10.94 -18.96 -3.77
C ALA A 75 9.81 -19.80 -3.18
N ARG A 76 8.99 -19.21 -2.29
CA ARG A 76 7.86 -19.90 -1.67
C ARG A 76 6.55 -19.72 -2.43
N PHE A 77 6.33 -18.54 -3.01
CA PHE A 77 5.13 -18.20 -3.79
C PHE A 77 5.57 -17.64 -5.14
N PRO A 78 5.60 -18.44 -6.21
CA PRO A 78 6.10 -18.01 -7.51
C PRO A 78 5.44 -16.72 -8.00
N ILE A 79 6.19 -15.66 -8.16
CA ILE A 79 5.72 -14.38 -8.70
C ILE A 79 5.70 -14.49 -10.21
N LYS A 80 4.53 -14.28 -10.83
CA LYS A 80 4.37 -14.34 -12.28
C LYS A 80 4.96 -13.10 -12.99
N LYS A 81 4.86 -11.93 -12.38
CA LYS A 81 5.33 -10.65 -12.94
C LYS A 81 5.55 -9.60 -11.87
N ILE A 82 6.53 -8.73 -12.06
CA ILE A 82 6.72 -7.55 -11.21
C ILE A 82 6.09 -6.32 -11.88
N TRP A 83 5.37 -5.52 -11.07
CA TRP A 83 4.81 -4.24 -11.47
C TRP A 83 5.44 -3.14 -10.63
N ASP A 84 5.96 -2.11 -11.27
CA ASP A 84 6.57 -0.95 -10.61
C ASP A 84 6.36 0.34 -11.41
N SER A 85 6.74 1.49 -10.86
CA SER A 85 6.65 2.77 -11.55
C SER A 85 7.72 2.94 -12.65
N GLY A 86 8.76 2.10 -12.64
CA GLY A 86 9.92 2.24 -13.53
C GLY A 86 11.01 3.14 -12.95
N TYR A 87 10.69 3.99 -11.97
CA TYR A 87 11.65 4.88 -11.33
C TYR A 87 12.68 4.10 -10.50
N PRO A 88 13.97 4.49 -10.48
CA PRO A 88 14.97 3.85 -9.62
C PRO A 88 14.68 4.11 -8.13
N GLY A 89 15.23 3.28 -7.24
CA GLY A 89 15.18 3.51 -5.79
C GLY A 89 16.19 4.58 -5.34
N THR A 90 16.07 4.99 -4.10
CA THR A 90 17.00 5.94 -3.47
C THR A 90 18.42 5.36 -3.41
N THR A 91 18.55 4.05 -3.13
CA THR A 91 19.84 3.33 -3.07
C THR A 91 19.85 2.22 -4.11
N THR A 92 20.58 2.40 -5.21
CA THR A 92 20.59 1.47 -6.37
C THR A 92 21.70 0.41 -6.32
N ASP A 93 22.60 0.47 -5.35
CA ASP A 93 23.72 -0.46 -5.16
C ASP A 93 23.55 -1.39 -3.94
N SER A 94 22.41 -1.34 -3.26
CA SER A 94 22.13 -2.23 -2.12
C SER A 94 21.91 -3.69 -2.57
N PRO A 95 22.19 -4.68 -1.70
CA PRO A 95 21.87 -6.08 -1.97
C PRO A 95 20.39 -6.31 -2.29
N GLU A 96 19.48 -5.60 -1.59
CA GLU A 96 18.05 -5.67 -1.79
C GLU A 96 17.64 -5.18 -3.18
N TYR A 97 18.20 -4.04 -3.61
CA TYR A 97 17.94 -3.48 -4.93
C TYR A 97 18.43 -4.43 -6.04
N ARG A 98 19.67 -4.95 -5.90
CA ARG A 98 20.20 -5.93 -6.86
C ARG A 98 19.35 -7.20 -6.92
N ALA A 99 18.95 -7.74 -5.77
CA ALA A 99 18.10 -8.92 -5.70
C ALA A 99 16.72 -8.69 -6.37
N TYR A 100 16.13 -7.52 -6.14
CA TYR A 100 14.88 -7.10 -6.79
C TYR A 100 15.05 -6.98 -8.31
N MET A 101 16.09 -6.28 -8.77
CA MET A 101 16.32 -6.07 -10.21
C MET A 101 16.64 -7.37 -10.95
N ASP A 102 17.32 -8.33 -10.31
CA ASP A 102 17.53 -9.67 -10.87
C ASP A 102 16.21 -10.41 -11.04
N LEU A 103 15.38 -10.44 -10.00
CA LEU A 103 14.08 -11.09 -10.10
C LEU A 103 13.19 -10.41 -11.14
N ARG A 104 13.19 -9.08 -11.18
CA ARG A 104 12.45 -8.28 -12.18
C ARG A 104 12.81 -8.64 -13.61
N ARG A 105 14.10 -8.89 -13.88
CA ARG A 105 14.57 -9.36 -15.21
C ARG A 105 14.12 -10.79 -15.49
N THR A 106 14.16 -11.67 -14.47
CA THR A 106 13.85 -13.10 -14.62
C THR A 106 12.36 -13.34 -14.90
N VAL A 107 11.47 -12.73 -14.11
CA VAL A 107 10.01 -12.96 -14.23
C VAL A 107 9.33 -11.97 -15.17
N GLY A 108 10.06 -10.97 -15.64
CA GLY A 108 9.54 -9.87 -16.44
C GLY A 108 8.80 -8.82 -15.60
N ASN A 109 8.67 -7.64 -16.17
CA ASN A 109 8.04 -6.51 -15.49
C ASN A 109 6.97 -5.83 -16.33
N ARG A 110 6.17 -5.03 -15.64
CA ARG A 110 5.23 -4.07 -16.22
C ARG A 110 5.44 -2.73 -15.53
N VAL A 111 5.75 -1.70 -16.29
CA VAL A 111 5.76 -0.33 -15.78
C VAL A 111 4.32 0.17 -15.68
N ILE A 112 3.93 0.56 -14.49
CA ILE A 112 2.62 1.13 -14.21
C ILE A 112 2.62 2.60 -14.62
N LYS A 113 1.52 3.03 -15.21
CA LYS A 113 1.28 4.43 -15.55
C LYS A 113 0.16 4.99 -14.67
N LYS A 114 0.31 6.24 -14.23
CA LYS A 114 -0.75 6.95 -13.49
C LYS A 114 -2.06 6.99 -14.27
N LEU A 115 -3.16 7.11 -13.58
CA LEU A 115 -4.53 7.20 -14.10
C LEU A 115 -4.97 5.97 -14.93
N THR A 116 -4.28 4.84 -14.76
CA THR A 116 -4.68 3.56 -15.36
C THR A 116 -5.36 2.64 -14.33
N ARG A 117 -5.92 1.53 -14.80
CA ARG A 117 -6.60 0.55 -13.94
C ARG A 117 -6.42 -0.87 -14.43
N ASN A 118 -6.66 -1.81 -13.52
CA ASN A 118 -6.85 -3.23 -13.82
C ASN A 118 -8.08 -3.77 -13.10
N ASP A 119 -8.87 -4.55 -13.81
CA ASP A 119 -10.09 -5.18 -13.28
C ASP A 119 -9.90 -6.69 -13.14
N TYR A 120 -10.31 -7.21 -11.98
CA TYR A 120 -10.28 -8.64 -11.61
C TYR A 120 -11.66 -9.00 -11.06
N GLU A 121 -12.64 -9.21 -11.94
CA GLU A 121 -14.06 -9.29 -11.63
C GLU A 121 -14.52 -8.03 -10.87
N ARG A 122 -14.85 -8.18 -9.57
CA ARG A 122 -15.29 -7.08 -8.72
C ARG A 122 -14.16 -6.35 -8.01
N THR A 123 -12.93 -6.83 -8.14
CA THR A 123 -11.74 -6.13 -7.62
C THR A 123 -11.15 -5.25 -8.70
N ARG A 124 -11.00 -3.96 -8.42
CA ARG A 124 -10.35 -3.00 -9.31
C ARG A 124 -9.15 -2.37 -8.63
N PHE A 125 -8.04 -2.33 -9.34
CA PHE A 125 -6.86 -1.56 -8.97
C PHE A 125 -6.84 -0.28 -9.80
N ARG A 126 -6.91 0.88 -9.14
CA ARG A 126 -6.75 2.19 -9.76
C ARG A 126 -5.40 2.75 -9.35
N TYR A 127 -4.57 3.08 -10.33
CA TYR A 127 -3.25 3.66 -10.11
C TYR A 127 -3.40 5.17 -10.18
N LEU A 128 -3.43 5.86 -9.04
CA LEU A 128 -3.65 7.30 -8.96
C LEU A 128 -2.37 8.07 -9.23
N SER A 129 -1.21 7.53 -8.81
CA SER A 129 0.11 8.05 -9.10
C SER A 129 1.05 6.95 -9.57
N ALA A 130 2.05 7.35 -10.31
CA ALA A 130 3.25 6.65 -10.71
C ALA A 130 4.25 7.72 -11.16
N GLN A 131 5.28 7.36 -11.94
CA GLN A 131 6.24 8.33 -12.46
C GLN A 131 5.56 9.50 -13.19
N ASP A 132 5.89 10.75 -12.80
CA ASP A 132 5.33 11.99 -13.33
C ASP A 132 6.36 13.12 -13.25
N GLU A 133 6.64 13.79 -14.35
CA GLU A 133 7.63 14.87 -14.46
C GLU A 133 7.33 16.10 -13.61
N ARG A 134 6.06 16.27 -13.17
CA ARG A 134 5.64 17.37 -12.28
C ARG A 134 6.01 17.14 -10.81
N LEU A 135 6.35 15.90 -10.46
CA LEU A 135 6.64 15.51 -9.09
C LEU A 135 8.14 15.60 -8.80
N PRO A 136 8.55 15.74 -7.52
CA PRO A 136 9.94 15.72 -7.13
C PRO A 136 10.69 14.48 -7.68
N ASP A 137 11.96 14.68 -8.03
CA ASP A 137 12.83 13.64 -8.56
C ASP A 137 13.40 12.76 -7.44
N ASN A 138 12.51 12.02 -6.76
CA ASN A 138 12.86 11.07 -5.71
C ASN A 138 11.94 9.83 -5.74
N ALA A 139 12.38 8.74 -5.12
CA ALA A 139 11.71 7.45 -5.17
C ALA A 139 10.28 7.49 -4.57
N ASN A 140 10.08 8.24 -3.48
CA ASN A 140 8.80 8.34 -2.77
C ASN A 140 7.75 9.06 -3.64
N ALA A 141 8.11 10.23 -4.18
CA ALA A 141 7.22 11.00 -5.03
C ALA A 141 6.88 10.30 -6.35
N GLN A 142 7.86 9.57 -6.93
CA GLN A 142 7.73 8.86 -8.20
C GLN A 142 7.17 7.43 -8.05
N GLY A 143 6.73 7.07 -6.84
CA GLY A 143 6.16 5.78 -6.49
C GLY A 143 4.72 5.58 -6.98
N ILE A 144 4.23 4.36 -6.82
CA ILE A 144 2.85 3.99 -7.14
C ILE A 144 1.95 4.28 -5.94
N VAL A 145 0.88 5.04 -6.17
CA VAL A 145 -0.28 5.13 -5.28
C VAL A 145 -1.41 4.34 -5.90
N ILE A 146 -1.92 3.33 -5.17
CA ILE A 146 -2.98 2.45 -5.65
C ILE A 146 -4.21 2.52 -4.75
N LYS A 147 -5.41 2.61 -5.36
CA LYS A 147 -6.69 2.39 -4.71
C LYS A 147 -7.23 1.03 -5.12
N VAL A 148 -7.45 0.16 -4.14
CA VAL A 148 -8.06 -1.16 -4.32
C VAL A 148 -9.55 -1.04 -4.00
N GLU A 149 -10.40 -1.24 -5.01
CA GLU A 149 -11.86 -1.15 -4.90
C GLU A 149 -12.49 -2.54 -4.94
N HIS A 150 -13.51 -2.77 -4.10
CA HIS A 150 -14.49 -3.82 -4.32
C HIS A 150 -15.75 -3.19 -4.90
N ARG A 151 -16.20 -3.71 -6.05
CA ARG A 151 -17.24 -3.06 -6.86
C ARG A 151 -18.58 -3.78 -6.75
N SER A 152 -19.65 -3.06 -7.12
CA SER A 152 -20.98 -3.63 -7.32
C SER A 152 -20.96 -4.79 -8.33
N SER A 153 -21.96 -5.64 -8.29
CA SER A 153 -22.04 -6.82 -9.17
C SER A 153 -22.03 -6.47 -10.67
N ASP A 154 -22.54 -5.31 -11.02
CA ASP A 154 -22.56 -4.75 -12.38
C ASP A 154 -21.30 -3.92 -12.72
N ASN A 155 -20.35 -3.82 -11.80
CA ASN A 155 -19.10 -3.05 -11.95
C ASN A 155 -19.30 -1.53 -12.17
N THR A 156 -20.44 -0.96 -11.81
CA THR A 156 -20.72 0.47 -12.06
C THR A 156 -20.12 1.40 -11.01
N TYR A 157 -20.09 0.99 -9.73
CA TYR A 157 -19.52 1.80 -8.63
C TYR A 157 -18.74 0.97 -7.62
N ALA A 158 -17.88 1.63 -6.85
CA ALA A 158 -17.18 1.01 -5.73
C ALA A 158 -18.11 0.94 -4.51
N LEU A 159 -18.18 -0.22 -3.87
CA LEU A 159 -18.90 -0.45 -2.61
C LEU A 159 -18.07 -0.07 -1.39
N SER A 160 -16.78 -0.36 -1.46
CA SER A 160 -15.78 -0.05 -0.44
C SER A 160 -14.39 -0.12 -1.06
N SER A 161 -13.40 0.49 -0.42
CA SER A 161 -12.04 0.53 -0.96
C SER A 161 -10.99 0.71 0.11
N SER A 162 -9.76 0.40 -0.26
CA SER A 162 -8.54 0.71 0.50
C SER A 162 -7.56 1.49 -0.35
N MET A 163 -7.01 2.58 0.20
CA MET A 163 -5.95 3.37 -0.39
C MET A 163 -4.60 2.88 0.14
N LEU A 164 -3.68 2.54 -0.75
CA LEU A 164 -2.32 2.10 -0.47
C LEU A 164 -1.36 3.11 -1.12
N PRO A 165 -0.90 4.13 -0.37
CA PRO A 165 -0.15 5.24 -0.93
C PRO A 165 1.37 4.98 -1.06
N GLY A 166 1.88 3.84 -0.58
CA GLY A 166 3.33 3.66 -0.42
C GLY A 166 3.92 4.76 0.45
N ASP A 167 5.05 5.31 0.06
CA ASP A 167 5.72 6.38 0.80
C ASP A 167 5.51 7.76 0.16
N SER A 168 4.41 7.93 -0.59
CA SER A 168 4.07 9.20 -1.23
C SER A 168 4.04 10.36 -0.23
N ASP A 169 4.58 11.51 -0.64
CA ASP A 169 4.69 12.73 0.14
C ASP A 169 3.57 13.75 -0.18
N ALA A 170 3.56 14.88 0.52
CA ALA A 170 2.58 15.94 0.31
C ALA A 170 2.57 16.48 -1.12
N GLN A 171 3.72 16.53 -1.81
CA GLN A 171 3.82 17.04 -3.18
C GLN A 171 3.27 16.04 -4.21
N THR A 172 3.42 14.73 -3.98
CA THR A 172 2.75 13.70 -4.79
C THR A 172 1.23 13.95 -4.84
N TRP A 173 0.67 14.36 -3.71
CA TRP A 173 -0.77 14.63 -3.62
C TRP A 173 -1.12 16.02 -4.15
N SER A 174 -0.46 17.08 -3.69
CA SER A 174 -0.82 18.45 -4.03
C SER A 174 -0.55 18.85 -5.48
N LYS A 175 0.54 18.34 -6.07
CA LYS A 175 0.95 18.64 -7.46
C LYS A 175 0.51 17.57 -8.48
N GLY A 176 0.23 16.35 -8.02
CA GLY A 176 -0.15 15.21 -8.86
C GLY A 176 -1.60 14.80 -8.64
N ILE A 177 -1.85 13.95 -7.65
CA ILE A 177 -3.14 13.25 -7.50
C ILE A 177 -4.33 14.21 -7.38
N MET A 178 -4.25 15.24 -6.54
CA MET A 178 -5.36 16.19 -6.32
C MET A 178 -5.57 17.17 -7.48
N VAL A 179 -4.62 17.24 -8.41
CA VAL A 179 -4.78 17.99 -9.68
C VAL A 179 -5.48 17.13 -10.73
N ASP A 180 -5.12 15.84 -10.80
CA ASP A 180 -5.57 14.92 -11.85
C ASP A 180 -6.85 14.15 -11.51
N CYS A 181 -7.20 14.03 -10.21
CA CYS A 181 -8.27 13.19 -9.71
C CYS A 181 -9.39 14.00 -9.03
N SER A 182 -10.62 13.59 -9.20
CA SER A 182 -11.76 14.11 -8.45
C SER A 182 -11.78 13.55 -7.01
N HIS A 183 -12.55 14.19 -6.11
CA HIS A 183 -12.82 13.65 -4.78
C HIS A 183 -13.34 12.20 -4.81
N ARG A 184 -14.18 11.86 -5.76
CA ARG A 184 -14.70 10.49 -5.94
C ARG A 184 -13.58 9.49 -6.26
N ASP A 185 -12.56 9.92 -7.00
CA ASP A 185 -11.45 9.05 -7.37
C ASP A 185 -10.57 8.73 -6.17
N VAL A 186 -10.34 9.71 -5.28
CA VAL A 186 -9.46 9.56 -4.11
C VAL A 186 -10.18 9.08 -2.85
N SER A 187 -11.48 9.28 -2.71
CA SER A 187 -12.26 8.83 -1.54
C SER A 187 -12.06 7.32 -1.28
N SER A 188 -11.80 6.92 -0.03
CA SER A 188 -11.51 5.53 0.33
C SER A 188 -11.98 5.19 1.74
N SER A 189 -12.56 4.01 1.93
CA SER A 189 -13.02 3.54 3.25
C SER A 189 -11.86 3.34 4.23
N ILE A 190 -10.77 2.76 3.76
CA ILE A 190 -9.58 2.51 4.56
C ILE A 190 -8.39 3.20 3.89
N LEU A 191 -7.60 3.90 4.69
CA LEU A 191 -6.31 4.46 4.29
C LEU A 191 -5.20 3.68 4.98
N MET A 192 -4.24 3.17 4.23
CA MET A 192 -2.94 2.86 4.76
C MET A 192 -2.16 4.17 4.90
N ALA A 193 -1.57 4.45 6.04
CA ALA A 193 -0.77 5.65 6.23
C ALA A 193 0.44 5.64 5.30
N ALA A 194 0.68 6.75 4.62
CA ALA A 194 1.87 6.89 3.79
C ALA A 194 3.14 6.92 4.63
N HIS A 195 4.21 6.32 4.11
CA HIS A 195 5.55 6.40 4.66
C HIS A 195 5.58 6.08 6.16
N HIS A 196 4.93 4.96 6.55
CA HIS A 196 4.84 4.46 7.93
C HIS A 196 4.33 5.48 8.96
N GLY A 197 3.54 6.44 8.52
CA GLY A 197 3.06 7.53 9.35
C GLY A 197 4.05 8.69 9.49
N SER A 198 4.95 8.87 8.51
CA SER A 198 5.84 10.05 8.42
C SER A 198 5.06 11.34 8.31
N ILE A 199 5.65 12.42 8.81
CA ILE A 199 5.13 13.78 8.63
C ILE A 199 5.26 14.27 7.17
N SER A 200 6.14 13.70 6.36
CA SER A 200 6.36 14.06 4.96
C SER A 200 5.08 13.95 4.09
N PHE A 201 4.10 13.12 4.53
CA PHE A 201 2.79 13.05 3.89
C PHE A 201 2.00 14.37 4.01
N PHE A 202 2.36 15.22 4.97
CA PHE A 202 1.69 16.48 5.28
C PHE A 202 2.59 17.71 5.09
N GLU A 203 3.90 17.55 5.13
CA GLU A 203 4.85 18.66 4.97
C GLU A 203 5.12 18.89 3.48
N ASP A 204 4.66 20.05 2.98
CA ASP A 204 5.06 20.55 1.66
C ASP A 204 6.28 21.46 1.85
N PRO A 205 7.47 21.08 1.36
CA PRO A 205 8.69 21.89 1.53
C PRO A 205 8.58 23.32 0.99
N GLU A 206 7.61 23.58 0.12
CA GLU A 206 7.37 24.89 -0.48
C GLU A 206 6.37 25.75 0.33
N LYS A 207 5.80 25.20 1.41
CA LYS A 207 4.77 25.85 2.22
C LYS A 207 5.12 25.82 3.69
N GLN A 208 4.67 26.82 4.44
CA GLN A 208 4.85 26.87 5.90
C GLN A 208 3.82 26.02 6.65
N ASP A 209 2.64 25.81 6.06
CA ASP A 209 1.54 25.08 6.67
C ASP A 209 1.48 23.64 6.20
N TYR A 210 0.95 22.77 7.06
CA TYR A 210 0.69 21.39 6.70
C TYR A 210 -0.40 21.27 5.63
N TYR A 211 -0.15 20.44 4.63
CA TYR A 211 -1.11 20.09 3.60
C TYR A 211 -2.01 18.94 4.10
N THR A 212 -3.29 19.18 4.29
CA THR A 212 -4.26 18.19 4.77
C THR A 212 -5.43 17.94 3.82
N SER A 213 -5.55 18.71 2.73
CA SER A 213 -6.67 18.62 1.78
C SER A 213 -6.83 17.24 1.15
N HIS A 214 -5.72 16.52 0.93
CA HIS A 214 -5.76 15.14 0.43
C HIS A 214 -6.43 14.20 1.44
N LEU A 215 -6.18 14.35 2.75
CA LEU A 215 -6.78 13.51 3.78
C LEU A 215 -8.28 13.80 3.96
N GLU A 216 -8.67 15.08 3.81
CA GLU A 216 -10.09 15.48 3.75
C GLU A 216 -10.80 14.85 2.55
N ALA A 217 -10.14 14.83 1.37
CA ALA A 217 -10.68 14.24 0.16
C ALA A 217 -10.76 12.69 0.23
N ILE A 218 -9.75 12.04 0.81
CA ILE A 218 -9.77 10.58 1.04
C ILE A 218 -10.89 10.23 2.02
N SER A 219 -11.03 11.01 3.11
CA SER A 219 -12.10 10.90 4.10
C SER A 219 -12.29 9.45 4.62
N PRO A 220 -11.23 8.80 5.14
CA PRO A 220 -11.27 7.39 5.48
C PRO A 220 -12.11 7.13 6.74
N ASP A 221 -12.74 5.95 6.81
CA ASP A 221 -13.35 5.47 8.06
C ASP A 221 -12.27 5.15 9.09
N MET A 222 -11.15 4.58 8.64
CA MET A 222 -10.02 4.20 9.48
C MET A 222 -8.71 4.35 8.73
N THR A 223 -7.64 4.70 9.46
CA THR A 223 -6.26 4.67 8.98
C THR A 223 -5.50 3.51 9.63
N ILE A 224 -4.77 2.74 8.81
CA ILE A 224 -3.88 1.66 9.26
C ILE A 224 -2.44 2.07 9.00
N ILE A 225 -1.57 1.96 10.00
CA ILE A 225 -0.15 2.28 9.90
C ILE A 225 0.67 0.99 9.95
N SER A 226 1.39 0.69 8.87
CA SER A 226 2.40 -0.36 8.86
C SER A 226 3.69 0.21 9.45
N VAL A 227 4.04 -0.22 10.63
CA VAL A 227 5.19 0.31 11.39
C VAL A 227 5.68 -0.71 12.40
N GLY A 228 6.97 -0.66 12.71
CA GLY A 228 7.61 -1.41 13.77
C GLY A 228 8.60 -0.55 14.53
N ASP A 229 9.44 -1.18 15.33
CA ASP A 229 10.55 -0.50 16.01
C ASP A 229 11.49 0.10 14.96
N ASN A 230 11.77 1.40 15.09
CA ASN A 230 12.52 2.15 14.10
C ASN A 230 13.24 3.37 14.69
N GLY A 231 14.35 3.75 14.05
CA GLY A 231 15.13 4.96 14.40
C GLY A 231 14.67 6.23 13.68
N HIS A 232 13.58 6.19 12.90
CA HIS A 232 13.10 7.32 12.09
C HIS A 232 12.06 8.18 12.79
N GLY A 233 11.60 7.76 14.00
CA GLY A 233 10.54 8.45 14.74
C GLY A 233 9.15 8.28 14.11
N HIS A 234 8.93 7.18 13.40
CA HIS A 234 7.62 6.83 12.86
C HIS A 234 6.81 5.96 13.83
N PRO A 235 5.48 6.13 13.90
CA PRO A 235 4.74 7.21 13.28
C PRO A 235 4.99 8.55 14.00
N ASN A 236 5.08 9.63 13.24
CA ASN A 236 5.25 10.97 13.77
C ASN A 236 4.00 11.42 14.57
N GLU A 237 4.19 12.03 15.73
CA GLU A 237 3.09 12.43 16.62
C GLU A 237 2.13 13.45 15.97
N GLN A 238 2.64 14.39 15.17
CA GLN A 238 1.79 15.35 14.47
C GLN A 238 1.01 14.69 13.34
N ALA A 239 1.63 13.74 12.61
CA ALA A 239 0.95 12.95 11.60
C ALA A 239 -0.18 12.09 12.24
N LEU A 240 0.07 11.49 13.42
CA LEU A 240 -0.97 10.76 14.17
C LEU A 240 -2.17 11.64 14.52
N LYS A 241 -1.94 12.91 14.93
CA LYS A 241 -3.03 13.85 15.20
C LYS A 241 -3.87 14.10 13.95
N PHE A 242 -3.24 14.24 12.77
CA PHE A 242 -3.96 14.43 11.52
C PHE A 242 -4.76 13.16 11.15
N TYR A 243 -4.17 11.97 11.19
CA TYR A 243 -4.88 10.73 10.91
C TYR A 243 -6.09 10.54 11.84
N ARG A 244 -5.96 10.82 13.15
CA ARG A 244 -7.08 10.76 14.11
C ARG A 244 -8.15 11.80 13.85
N LYS A 245 -7.76 13.02 13.46
CA LYS A 245 -8.70 14.10 13.15
C LYS A 245 -9.56 13.78 11.93
N TYR A 246 -8.97 13.23 10.88
CA TYR A 246 -9.64 13.04 9.59
C TYR A 246 -10.20 11.65 9.36
N SER A 247 -9.85 10.65 10.18
CA SER A 247 -10.53 9.35 10.15
C SER A 247 -11.85 9.42 10.90
N LYS A 248 -12.91 8.84 10.33
CA LYS A 248 -14.29 8.94 10.83
C LYS A 248 -14.62 7.95 11.95
N GLY A 249 -13.78 6.95 12.20
CA GLY A 249 -13.99 5.94 13.21
C GLY A 249 -14.34 6.53 14.57
N SER A 250 -14.94 5.73 15.46
CA SER A 250 -15.47 6.21 16.73
C SER A 250 -14.37 6.76 17.64
N ASP A 251 -14.76 7.63 18.57
CA ASP A 251 -13.86 8.23 19.58
C ASP A 251 -13.28 7.21 20.55
N SER A 252 -13.79 5.98 20.58
CA SER A 252 -13.28 4.85 21.38
C SER A 252 -11.98 4.21 20.85
N GLY A 253 -11.21 4.90 20.01
CA GLY A 253 -9.84 4.54 19.65
C GLY A 253 -9.67 3.71 18.38
N ASN A 254 -10.72 3.48 17.60
CA ASN A 254 -10.65 2.70 16.35
C ASN A 254 -10.48 3.54 15.09
N LYS A 255 -9.97 4.77 15.22
CA LYS A 255 -9.68 5.65 14.06
C LYS A 255 -8.34 5.32 13.41
N VAL A 256 -7.36 4.92 14.21
CA VAL A 256 -6.00 4.63 13.76
C VAL A 256 -5.52 3.33 14.42
N TYR A 257 -5.18 2.34 13.60
CA TYR A 257 -4.56 1.10 14.04
C TYR A 257 -3.13 1.00 13.51
N ARG A 258 -2.25 0.37 14.31
CA ARG A 258 -0.83 0.18 13.98
C ARG A 258 -0.51 -1.31 14.00
N THR A 259 0.34 -1.77 13.07
CA THR A 259 0.73 -3.19 13.00
C THR A 259 1.56 -3.63 14.20
N ASP A 260 2.40 -2.75 14.76
CA ASP A 260 3.21 -3.04 15.95
C ASP A 260 2.38 -3.27 17.23
N THR A 261 1.14 -2.78 17.28
CA THR A 261 0.26 -2.93 18.46
C THR A 261 -0.90 -3.89 18.23
N LYS A 262 -1.33 -4.11 17.00
CA LYS A 262 -2.48 -4.93 16.63
C LYS A 262 -2.10 -6.21 15.89
N GLY A 263 -0.81 -6.38 15.55
CA GLY A 263 -0.37 -7.46 14.69
C GLY A 263 -0.86 -7.29 13.24
N THR A 264 -0.86 -8.38 12.52
CA THR A 264 -1.40 -8.42 11.15
C THR A 264 -2.92 -8.18 11.14
N MET A 265 -3.39 -7.37 10.20
CA MET A 265 -4.81 -7.03 10.06
C MET A 265 -5.37 -7.50 8.73
N LYS A 266 -6.52 -8.21 8.79
CA LYS A 266 -7.25 -8.71 7.62
C LYS A 266 -8.52 -7.89 7.40
N LEU A 267 -8.54 -7.16 6.31
CA LEU A 267 -9.67 -6.35 5.83
C LEU A 267 -10.46 -7.13 4.78
N THR A 268 -11.75 -7.28 4.98
CA THR A 268 -12.67 -7.85 4.00
C THR A 268 -13.58 -6.76 3.45
N LEU A 269 -13.48 -6.44 2.17
CA LEU A 269 -14.40 -5.57 1.45
C LEU A 269 -15.58 -6.41 0.97
N LYS A 270 -16.79 -6.16 1.51
CA LYS A 270 -17.93 -7.09 1.42
C LYS A 270 -18.70 -6.97 0.11
N ASP A 271 -19.23 -8.08 -0.38
CA ASP A 271 -20.09 -8.16 -1.57
C ASP A 271 -21.37 -7.31 -1.48
N GLY A 272 -21.91 -7.14 -0.28
CA GLY A 272 -23.08 -6.28 0.00
C GLY A 272 -22.74 -4.84 0.36
N GLY A 273 -21.49 -4.45 0.24
CA GLY A 273 -21.00 -3.14 0.67
C GLY A 273 -20.48 -3.11 2.10
N GLY A 274 -19.73 -2.06 2.42
CA GLY A 274 -19.01 -1.93 3.68
C GLY A 274 -17.81 -2.86 3.80
N TRP A 275 -17.23 -2.90 4.97
CA TRP A 275 -16.00 -3.66 5.26
C TRP A 275 -16.04 -4.31 6.65
N ASN A 276 -15.12 -5.22 6.88
CA ASN A 276 -14.84 -5.81 8.19
C ASN A 276 -13.33 -5.94 8.37
N LEU A 277 -12.83 -5.66 9.58
CA LEU A 277 -11.42 -5.79 9.93
C LEU A 277 -11.27 -6.75 11.11
N SER A 278 -10.35 -7.70 11.00
CA SER A 278 -9.91 -8.58 12.08
C SER A 278 -8.42 -8.44 12.31
N THR A 279 -7.95 -8.64 13.53
CA THR A 279 -6.53 -8.59 13.92
C THR A 279 -6.03 -9.99 14.24
N HIS A 280 -4.78 -10.26 13.89
CA HIS A 280 -4.08 -11.52 14.15
C HIS A 280 -2.75 -11.19 14.82
N GLN A 281 -2.65 -11.49 16.10
CA GLN A 281 -1.40 -11.35 16.88
C GLN A 281 -0.52 -12.58 16.74
#